data_1fffc2f86657c1faba671215bc20d4c9
#
_entry.id   1fffc2f86657c1faba671215bc20d4c9
#
_cell.length_a   1.000
_cell.length_b   1.000
_cell.length_c   1.000
_cell.angle_alpha   90.00
_cell.angle_beta   90.00
_cell.angle_gamma   90.00
#
_symmetry.space_group_name_H-M   'P 1'
#
loop_
_entity.id
_entity.type
_entity.pdbx_description
1 polymer ?
#
loop_
_entity_poly.entity_id
_entity_poly.type
_entity_poly.pdbx_seq_one_letter_code
_entity_poly.pdbx_strand_id
1 'polypeptide(L)'
;MSYMLFKREIIIWRRDNIILCLLWGGFEVNMEDLRKISFEFRRVSSDMLNSITDDNNVYLIKFREFIDDNKIIKDYIDSKVKYSSIDWQKSFIEEDCGYKSVIIPQNKNDHIKAMYDYLVVMTDRNKSLNGEAFNFHLGRCKVNERIQFYLNRVFLPLIHYINDYLIEEMIALQES
;
A
#
# COMPACT_ATOMS: atom_id res chain seq x y z
N MET A 1 2.45 7.53 41.18
CA MET A 1 2.64 7.87 39.75
C MET A 1 3.91 7.19 39.30
N SER A 2 3.79 6.07 38.59
CA SER A 2 4.92 5.30 38.12
C SER A 2 5.01 5.45 36.62
N TYR A 3 6.11 5.98 36.11
CA TYR A 3 6.36 6.15 34.69
C TYR A 3 7.25 5.00 34.21
N MET A 4 6.75 4.18 33.31
CA MET A 4 7.58 3.22 32.57
C MET A 4 7.84 3.81 31.17
N LEU A 5 9.09 4.20 30.92
CA LEU A 5 9.57 4.62 29.62
C LEU A 5 9.96 3.38 28.81
N PHE A 6 9.04 2.87 27.99
CA PHE A 6 9.42 2.03 26.86
C PHE A 6 9.50 2.91 25.61
N LYS A 7 10.57 2.77 24.85
CA LYS A 7 10.89 3.55 23.66
C LYS A 7 9.65 3.76 22.78
N ARG A 8 9.09 4.99 22.79
CA ARG A 8 8.06 5.56 21.91
C ARG A 8 6.58 5.31 22.23
N GLU A 9 6.24 4.77 23.38
CA GLU A 9 4.84 4.67 23.81
C GLU A 9 4.73 5.30 25.21
N ILE A 10 3.96 6.40 25.34
CA ILE A 10 3.57 6.93 26.65
C ILE A 10 2.17 6.40 26.92
N ILE A 11 2.05 5.45 27.82
CA ILE A 11 0.77 4.98 28.32
C ILE A 11 0.38 5.83 29.52
N ILE A 12 -0.63 6.69 29.37
CA ILE A 12 -1.20 7.45 30.50
C ILE A 12 -2.37 6.64 31.07
N TRP A 13 -2.18 6.07 32.27
CA TRP A 13 -3.24 5.42 33.02
C TRP A 13 -4.10 6.47 33.72
N ARG A 14 -5.35 6.65 33.33
CA ARG A 14 -6.37 7.29 34.15
C ARG A 14 -7.40 6.25 34.56
N ARG A 15 -7.87 6.34 35.81
CA ARG A 15 -8.56 5.25 36.54
C ARG A 15 -9.85 4.72 35.89
N ASP A 16 -10.43 5.42 34.92
CA ASP A 16 -11.76 5.08 34.35
C ASP A 16 -11.89 5.16 32.82
N ASN A 17 -10.82 5.46 32.07
CA ASN A 17 -10.82 5.38 30.61
C ASN A 17 -9.42 5.19 30.06
N ILE A 18 -9.20 4.16 29.26
CA ILE A 18 -7.96 3.95 28.51
C ILE A 18 -8.04 4.84 27.26
N ILE A 19 -7.46 6.03 27.35
CA ILE A 19 -7.21 6.84 26.14
C ILE A 19 -5.87 6.35 25.57
N LEU A 20 -5.93 5.55 24.52
CA LEU A 20 -4.76 5.19 23.73
C LEU A 20 -4.40 6.41 22.87
N CYS A 21 -3.70 7.39 23.44
CA CYS A 21 -3.04 8.42 22.65
C CYS A 21 -1.84 7.78 21.96
N LEU A 22 -2.01 7.32 20.74
CA LEU A 22 -0.91 7.04 19.82
C LEU A 22 -0.26 8.39 19.50
N LEU A 23 0.74 8.79 20.31
CA LEU A 23 1.61 9.92 19.99
C LEU A 23 2.51 9.51 18.82
N TRP A 24 2.01 9.67 17.63
CA TRP A 24 2.77 9.62 16.41
C TRP A 24 3.56 10.92 16.30
N GLY A 25 4.79 10.90 16.82
CA GLY A 25 5.80 11.93 16.52
C GLY A 25 5.34 13.39 16.44
N GLY A 26 4.48 13.87 17.37
CA GLY A 26 4.09 15.28 17.46
C GLY A 26 3.06 15.78 16.44
N PHE A 27 2.52 14.94 15.57
CA PHE A 27 1.40 15.30 14.70
C PHE A 27 0.09 14.71 15.29
N GLU A 28 -0.76 15.56 15.83
CA GLU A 28 -2.16 15.23 16.07
C GLU A 28 -2.85 15.09 14.70
N VAL A 29 -3.09 13.87 14.28
CA VAL A 29 -3.88 13.60 13.07
C VAL A 29 -5.33 13.85 13.42
N ASN A 30 -5.99 14.79 12.76
CA ASN A 30 -7.40 15.07 12.94
C ASN A 30 -8.25 14.39 11.84
N MET A 31 -9.55 14.34 12.06
CA MET A 31 -10.52 13.72 11.13
C MET A 31 -10.50 14.37 9.74
N GLU A 32 -10.29 15.67 9.65
CA GLU A 32 -10.26 16.40 8.37
C GLU A 32 -9.04 15.99 7.53
N ASP A 33 -7.88 15.87 8.17
CA ASP A 33 -6.65 15.41 7.52
C ASP A 33 -6.82 13.97 6.98
N LEU A 34 -7.38 13.06 7.78
CA LEU A 34 -7.63 11.68 7.30
C LEU A 34 -8.60 11.62 6.13
N ARG A 35 -9.67 12.43 6.15
CA ARG A 35 -10.62 12.51 5.03
C ARG A 35 -9.93 13.02 3.76
N LYS A 36 -9.09 14.05 3.89
CA LYS A 36 -8.31 14.60 2.77
C LYS A 36 -7.36 13.57 2.20
N ILE A 37 -6.59 12.91 3.05
CA ILE A 37 -5.66 11.83 2.66
C ILE A 37 -6.41 10.71 1.94
N SER A 38 -7.52 10.24 2.52
CA SER A 38 -8.35 9.17 1.92
C SER A 38 -8.92 9.58 0.56
N PHE A 39 -9.33 10.83 0.39
CA PHE A 39 -9.82 11.33 -0.90
C PHE A 39 -8.70 11.38 -1.94
N GLU A 40 -7.54 11.96 -1.58
CA GLU A 40 -6.39 12.07 -2.47
C GLU A 40 -5.82 10.69 -2.83
N PHE A 41 -5.75 9.77 -1.88
CA PHE A 41 -5.32 8.38 -2.12
C PHE A 41 -6.22 7.68 -3.13
N ARG A 42 -7.55 7.81 -3.00
CA ARG A 42 -8.51 7.23 -3.96
C ARG A 42 -8.32 7.81 -5.36
N ARG A 43 -8.06 9.12 -5.48
CA ARG A 43 -7.81 9.77 -6.76
C ARG A 43 -6.53 9.23 -7.42
N VAL A 44 -5.41 9.23 -6.69
CA VAL A 44 -4.12 8.75 -7.20
C VAL A 44 -4.19 7.27 -7.57
N SER A 45 -4.89 6.46 -6.76
CA SER A 45 -5.11 5.04 -7.02
C SER A 45 -5.95 4.82 -8.29
N SER A 46 -7.00 5.61 -8.47
CA SER A 46 -7.85 5.55 -9.68
C SER A 46 -7.06 5.93 -10.93
N ASP A 47 -6.26 7.00 -10.86
CA ASP A 47 -5.42 7.43 -11.98
C ASP A 47 -4.42 6.33 -12.36
N MET A 48 -3.80 5.68 -11.37
CA MET A 48 -2.89 4.57 -11.60
C MET A 48 -3.58 3.35 -12.23
N LEU A 49 -4.73 2.91 -11.70
CA LEU A 49 -5.46 1.75 -12.22
C LEU A 49 -6.02 1.98 -13.63
N ASN A 50 -6.28 3.24 -14.03
CA ASN A 50 -6.78 3.59 -15.35
C ASN A 50 -5.67 4.01 -16.33
N SER A 51 -4.38 3.91 -15.94
CA SER A 51 -3.26 4.26 -16.83
C SER A 51 -3.21 3.36 -18.07
N ILE A 52 -2.64 3.90 -19.14
CA ILE A 52 -2.54 3.26 -20.46
C ILE A 52 -1.08 3.30 -20.97
N THR A 53 -0.85 2.77 -22.17
CA THR A 53 0.49 2.61 -22.77
C THR A 53 1.34 3.86 -22.84
N ASP A 54 0.72 5.04 -22.95
CA ASP A 54 1.45 6.29 -23.19
C ASP A 54 1.96 6.97 -21.91
N ASP A 55 1.60 6.41 -20.74
CA ASP A 55 1.84 7.07 -19.46
C ASP A 55 3.24 6.89 -18.90
N ASN A 56 4.14 6.15 -19.59
CA ASN A 56 5.54 5.92 -19.19
C ASN A 56 5.75 5.66 -17.68
N ASN A 57 4.85 4.87 -17.06
CA ASN A 57 4.81 4.61 -15.63
C ASN A 57 4.54 5.84 -14.73
N VAL A 58 4.20 6.99 -15.29
CA VAL A 58 4.04 8.24 -14.51
C VAL A 58 3.03 8.07 -13.38
N TYR A 59 1.89 7.41 -13.65
CA TYR A 59 0.87 7.21 -12.61
C TYR A 59 1.29 6.16 -11.57
N LEU A 60 2.07 5.16 -11.95
CA LEU A 60 2.62 4.18 -11.01
C LEU A 60 3.66 4.83 -10.08
N ILE A 61 4.51 5.71 -10.63
CA ILE A 61 5.49 6.50 -9.86
C ILE A 61 4.76 7.45 -8.90
N LYS A 62 3.76 8.20 -9.37
CA LYS A 62 2.95 9.09 -8.52
C LYS A 62 2.23 8.35 -7.40
N PHE A 63 1.74 7.14 -7.67
CA PHE A 63 1.10 6.29 -6.66
C PHE A 63 2.09 5.89 -5.57
N ARG A 64 3.31 5.48 -5.95
CA ARG A 64 4.37 5.18 -5.00
C ARG A 64 4.79 6.41 -4.21
N GLU A 65 5.07 7.53 -4.87
CA GLU A 65 5.46 8.79 -4.22
C GLU A 65 4.40 9.23 -3.21
N PHE A 66 3.11 9.12 -3.57
CA PHE A 66 2.03 9.43 -2.62
C PHE A 66 2.06 8.54 -1.38
N ILE A 67 2.34 7.23 -1.52
CA ILE A 67 2.50 6.31 -0.38
C ILE A 67 3.71 6.72 0.47
N ASP A 68 4.85 7.00 -0.16
CA ASP A 68 6.11 7.28 0.52
C ASP A 68 6.10 8.64 1.24
N ASP A 69 5.46 9.65 0.64
CA ASP A 69 5.37 11.02 1.18
C ASP A 69 4.30 11.14 2.26
N ASN A 70 3.28 10.27 2.24
CA ASN A 70 2.22 10.31 3.23
C ASN A 70 2.59 9.48 4.47
N LYS A 71 2.99 10.16 5.55
CA LYS A 71 3.47 9.52 6.77
C LYS A 71 2.50 8.46 7.32
N ILE A 72 1.19 8.70 7.31
CA ILE A 72 0.19 7.78 7.86
C ILE A 72 0.17 6.46 7.07
N ILE A 73 0.13 6.56 5.74
CA ILE A 73 0.13 5.39 4.86
C ILE A 73 1.49 4.68 4.93
N LYS A 74 2.59 5.45 4.90
CA LYS A 74 3.95 4.89 4.95
C LYS A 74 4.20 4.11 6.24
N ASP A 75 3.83 4.67 7.37
CA ASP A 75 3.99 4.00 8.67
C ASP A 75 3.11 2.74 8.77
N TYR A 76 1.91 2.75 8.19
CA TYR A 76 1.10 1.54 8.06
C TYR A 76 1.83 0.45 7.27
N ILE A 77 2.33 0.78 6.07
CA ILE A 77 3.09 -0.16 5.23
C ILE A 77 4.31 -0.67 5.98
N ASP A 78 5.12 0.22 6.56
CA ASP A 78 6.35 -0.14 7.28
C ASP A 78 6.06 -1.04 8.49
N SER A 79 4.94 -0.84 9.18
CA SER A 79 4.49 -1.71 10.25
C SER A 79 4.24 -3.14 9.79
N LYS A 80 3.72 -3.33 8.56
CA LYS A 80 3.46 -4.66 7.98
C LYS A 80 4.73 -5.29 7.43
N VAL A 81 5.54 -4.50 6.73
CA VAL A 81 6.83 -4.94 6.15
C VAL A 81 7.78 -5.45 7.23
N LYS A 82 7.82 -4.81 8.40
CA LYS A 82 8.69 -5.20 9.52
C LYS A 82 8.49 -6.65 10.00
N TYR A 83 7.29 -7.18 9.90
CA TYR A 83 6.95 -8.52 10.38
C TYR A 83 6.92 -9.57 9.27
N SER A 84 7.36 -9.23 8.07
CA SER A 84 7.40 -10.13 6.93
C SER A 84 8.82 -10.28 6.40
N SER A 85 9.22 -11.52 6.12
CA SER A 85 10.50 -11.87 5.49
C SER A 85 10.31 -12.40 4.07
N ILE A 86 9.13 -12.20 3.48
CA ILE A 86 8.82 -12.73 2.15
C ILE A 86 9.75 -12.15 1.08
N ASP A 87 10.20 -13.02 0.17
CA ASP A 87 10.86 -12.65 -1.07
C ASP A 87 9.81 -12.66 -2.19
N TRP A 88 9.43 -11.47 -2.66
CA TRP A 88 8.39 -11.32 -3.68
C TRP A 88 8.73 -12.04 -5.00
N GLN A 89 10.01 -12.17 -5.35
CA GLN A 89 10.44 -12.84 -6.58
C GLN A 89 10.13 -14.34 -6.57
N LYS A 90 10.05 -14.94 -5.38
CA LYS A 90 9.80 -16.39 -5.22
C LYS A 90 8.37 -16.72 -4.83
N SER A 91 7.68 -15.77 -4.20
CA SER A 91 6.42 -16.06 -3.52
C SER A 91 5.25 -15.16 -3.92
N PHE A 92 5.48 -14.21 -4.82
CA PHE A 92 4.44 -13.30 -5.31
C PHE A 92 4.33 -13.29 -6.83
N ILE A 93 5.47 -13.31 -7.53
CA ILE A 93 5.51 -13.40 -8.99
C ILE A 93 6.15 -14.73 -9.37
N GLU A 94 5.36 -15.64 -9.91
CA GLU A 94 5.83 -16.90 -10.47
C GLU A 94 6.07 -16.74 -11.97
N GLU A 95 7.18 -17.27 -12.45
CA GLU A 95 7.48 -17.32 -13.89
C GLU A 95 7.53 -18.77 -14.35
N ASP A 96 6.63 -19.12 -15.27
CA ASP A 96 6.57 -20.44 -15.90
C ASP A 96 6.49 -20.28 -17.42
N CYS A 97 7.37 -21.02 -18.14
CA CYS A 97 7.44 -21.04 -19.62
C CYS A 97 7.50 -19.64 -20.25
N GLY A 98 8.14 -18.67 -19.58
CA GLY A 98 8.27 -17.30 -20.06
C GLY A 98 7.06 -16.40 -19.81
N TYR A 99 6.07 -16.89 -19.06
CA TYR A 99 4.93 -16.10 -18.61
C TYR A 99 4.96 -15.92 -17.11
N LYS A 100 4.47 -14.75 -16.67
CA LYS A 100 4.35 -14.42 -15.25
C LYS A 100 2.91 -14.59 -14.75
N SER A 101 2.78 -15.03 -13.51
CA SER A 101 1.51 -15.10 -12.79
C SER A 101 1.66 -14.55 -11.38
N VAL A 102 0.54 -14.08 -10.79
CA VAL A 102 0.52 -13.59 -9.41
C VAL A 102 0.09 -14.71 -8.49
N ILE A 103 0.95 -15.05 -7.53
CA ILE A 103 0.62 -15.88 -6.38
C ILE A 103 0.19 -14.97 -5.24
N ILE A 104 -0.97 -15.24 -4.64
CA ILE A 104 -1.46 -14.45 -3.51
C ILE A 104 -0.95 -15.07 -2.21
N PRO A 105 -0.04 -14.40 -1.46
CA PRO A 105 0.37 -14.88 -0.15
C PRO A 105 -0.81 -14.99 0.81
N GLN A 106 -0.86 -16.06 1.62
CA GLN A 106 -1.94 -16.26 2.59
C GLN A 106 -1.91 -15.25 3.74
N ASN A 107 -0.71 -14.83 4.14
CA ASN A 107 -0.54 -13.85 5.20
C ASN A 107 -0.69 -12.42 4.64
N LYS A 108 -1.54 -11.60 5.27
CA LYS A 108 -1.79 -10.19 4.87
C LYS A 108 -0.50 -9.36 4.86
N ASN A 109 0.37 -9.51 5.85
CA ASN A 109 1.62 -8.74 5.94
C ASN A 109 2.58 -9.10 4.81
N ASP A 110 2.68 -10.41 4.49
CA ASP A 110 3.49 -10.90 3.37
C ASP A 110 2.94 -10.38 2.04
N HIS A 111 1.63 -10.35 1.87
CA HIS A 111 1.01 -9.83 0.65
C HIS A 111 1.27 -8.33 0.49
N ILE A 112 1.08 -7.52 1.55
CA ILE A 112 1.37 -6.09 1.53
C ILE A 112 2.84 -5.83 1.19
N LYS A 113 3.76 -6.55 1.88
CA LYS A 113 5.20 -6.42 1.62
C LYS A 113 5.55 -6.77 0.18
N ALA A 114 5.07 -7.90 -0.32
CA ALA A 114 5.38 -8.35 -1.67
C ALA A 114 4.92 -7.35 -2.74
N MET A 115 3.71 -6.81 -2.61
CA MET A 115 3.18 -5.80 -3.53
C MET A 115 3.97 -4.49 -3.45
N TYR A 116 4.32 -4.04 -2.24
CA TYR A 116 5.08 -2.82 -2.06
C TYR A 116 6.52 -2.94 -2.57
N ASP A 117 7.23 -4.03 -2.24
CA ASP A 117 8.57 -4.28 -2.76
C ASP A 117 8.57 -4.38 -4.30
N TYR A 118 7.54 -5.00 -4.87
CA TYR A 118 7.39 -5.08 -6.32
C TYR A 118 7.09 -3.70 -6.95
N LEU A 119 6.26 -2.88 -6.31
CA LEU A 119 6.01 -1.49 -6.71
C LEU A 119 7.31 -0.67 -6.75
N VAL A 120 8.15 -0.81 -5.71
CA VAL A 120 9.46 -0.17 -5.64
C VAL A 120 10.33 -0.59 -6.83
N VAL A 121 10.41 -1.88 -7.13
CA VAL A 121 11.22 -2.39 -8.25
C VAL A 121 10.71 -1.90 -9.59
N MET A 122 9.39 -1.82 -9.78
CA MET A 122 8.78 -1.33 -11.02
C MET A 122 9.09 0.14 -11.26
N THR A 123 9.10 0.95 -10.20
CA THR A 123 9.30 2.40 -10.29
C THR A 123 10.79 2.79 -10.30
N ASP A 124 11.63 2.17 -9.47
CA ASP A 124 13.08 2.49 -9.39
C ASP A 124 13.85 2.09 -10.66
N ARG A 125 13.50 0.96 -11.26
CA ARG A 125 14.19 0.45 -12.46
C ARG A 125 13.59 0.99 -13.75
N ASN A 126 12.62 1.90 -13.66
CA ASN A 126 11.88 2.42 -14.81
C ASN A 126 11.47 1.32 -15.79
N LYS A 127 10.96 0.20 -15.23
CA LYS A 127 10.48 -0.93 -16.02
C LYS A 127 9.27 -0.49 -16.82
N SER A 128 9.23 -0.87 -18.08
CA SER A 128 8.06 -0.59 -18.91
C SER A 128 6.82 -1.31 -18.39
N LEU A 129 5.80 -0.54 -18.00
CA LEU A 129 4.50 -1.08 -17.57
C LEU A 129 3.89 -1.99 -18.64
N ASN A 130 3.98 -1.55 -19.92
CA ASN A 130 3.52 -2.34 -21.05
C ASN A 130 4.32 -3.65 -21.20
N GLY A 131 5.66 -3.58 -21.08
CA GLY A 131 6.53 -4.76 -21.13
C GLY A 131 6.22 -5.76 -20.02
N GLU A 132 6.02 -5.30 -18.77
CA GLU A 132 5.66 -6.18 -17.67
C GLU A 132 4.26 -6.78 -17.87
N ALA A 133 3.25 -5.97 -18.21
CA ALA A 133 1.90 -6.47 -18.47
C ALA A 133 1.87 -7.50 -19.62
N PHE A 134 2.77 -7.40 -20.58
CA PHE A 134 2.89 -8.36 -21.67
C PHE A 134 3.39 -9.74 -21.22
N ASN A 135 4.23 -9.76 -20.19
CA ASN A 135 4.77 -11.01 -19.63
C ASN A 135 3.73 -11.78 -18.81
N PHE A 136 2.61 -11.14 -18.41
CA PHE A 136 1.54 -11.86 -17.73
C PHE A 136 0.61 -12.58 -18.74
N HIS A 137 0.28 -13.82 -18.46
CA HIS A 137 -0.58 -14.64 -19.33
C HIS A 137 -2.05 -14.22 -19.18
N LEU A 138 -2.49 -13.26 -20.00
CA LEU A 138 -3.83 -12.65 -19.92
C LEU A 138 -4.74 -13.00 -21.13
N GLY A 139 -4.34 -13.99 -21.91
CA GLY A 139 -5.09 -14.36 -23.12
C GLY A 139 -5.03 -13.31 -24.24
N ARG A 140 -5.99 -13.34 -25.17
CA ARG A 140 -6.09 -12.37 -26.27
C ARG A 140 -6.91 -11.16 -25.81
N CYS A 141 -6.24 -10.05 -25.50
CA CYS A 141 -6.87 -8.78 -25.15
C CYS A 141 -6.11 -7.60 -25.79
N LYS A 142 -6.77 -6.44 -25.88
CA LYS A 142 -6.11 -5.20 -26.31
C LYS A 142 -5.03 -4.78 -25.32
N VAL A 143 -4.03 -4.04 -25.76
CA VAL A 143 -2.88 -3.65 -24.94
C VAL A 143 -3.32 -2.89 -23.68
N ASN A 144 -4.23 -1.92 -23.81
CA ASN A 144 -4.71 -1.15 -22.66
C ASN A 144 -5.51 -2.01 -21.67
N GLU A 145 -6.34 -2.95 -22.15
CA GLU A 145 -7.05 -3.91 -21.30
C GLU A 145 -6.07 -4.81 -20.53
N ARG A 146 -4.96 -5.18 -21.15
CA ARG A 146 -3.90 -5.98 -20.54
C ARG A 146 -3.22 -5.21 -19.42
N ILE A 147 -2.87 -3.94 -19.64
CA ILE A 147 -2.27 -3.08 -18.61
C ILE A 147 -3.21 -2.93 -17.43
N GLN A 148 -4.49 -2.62 -17.68
CA GLN A 148 -5.48 -2.47 -16.62
C GLN A 148 -5.70 -3.78 -15.85
N PHE A 149 -5.77 -4.90 -16.55
CA PHE A 149 -5.87 -6.21 -15.89
C PHE A 149 -4.66 -6.49 -15.01
N TYR A 150 -3.45 -6.24 -15.52
CA TYR A 150 -2.21 -6.39 -14.76
C TYR A 150 -2.21 -5.52 -13.50
N LEU A 151 -2.52 -4.22 -13.62
CA LEU A 151 -2.55 -3.30 -12.50
C LEU A 151 -3.60 -3.71 -11.45
N ASN A 152 -4.78 -4.10 -11.90
CA ASN A 152 -5.83 -4.60 -11.00
C ASN A 152 -5.39 -5.89 -10.29
N ARG A 153 -4.76 -6.82 -11.00
CA ARG A 153 -4.34 -8.10 -10.42
C ARG A 153 -3.22 -7.93 -9.40
N VAL A 154 -2.28 -7.01 -9.67
CA VAL A 154 -1.06 -6.83 -8.86
C VAL A 154 -1.27 -5.84 -7.72
N PHE A 155 -1.88 -4.67 -7.99
CA PHE A 155 -1.87 -3.55 -7.04
C PHE A 155 -3.23 -3.20 -6.42
N LEU A 156 -4.36 -3.63 -7.00
CA LEU A 156 -5.67 -3.37 -6.42
C LEU A 156 -5.81 -3.91 -4.99
N PRO A 157 -5.27 -5.09 -4.61
CA PRO A 157 -5.33 -5.55 -3.22
C PRO A 157 -4.57 -4.62 -2.25
N LEU A 158 -3.45 -4.03 -2.66
CA LEU A 158 -2.71 -3.05 -1.82
C LEU A 158 -3.56 -1.79 -1.60
N ILE A 159 -4.25 -1.32 -2.65
CA ILE A 159 -5.16 -0.18 -2.54
C ILE A 159 -6.29 -0.48 -1.55
N HIS A 160 -6.87 -1.68 -1.60
CA HIS A 160 -7.90 -2.09 -0.65
C HIS A 160 -7.38 -2.08 0.79
N TYR A 161 -6.22 -2.67 1.05
CA TYR A 161 -5.62 -2.70 2.39
C TYR A 161 -5.35 -1.31 2.97
N ILE A 162 -4.91 -0.36 2.14
CA ILE A 162 -4.67 1.02 2.57
C ILE A 162 -6.01 1.75 2.79
N ASN A 163 -7.00 1.58 1.91
CA ASN A 163 -8.32 2.17 2.11
C ASN A 163 -9.00 1.67 3.39
N ASP A 164 -8.96 0.35 3.63
CA ASP A 164 -9.52 -0.25 4.85
C ASP A 164 -8.84 0.34 6.09
N TYR A 165 -7.52 0.44 6.09
CA TYR A 165 -6.77 1.06 7.18
C TYR A 165 -7.18 2.52 7.42
N LEU A 166 -7.28 3.35 6.37
CA LEU A 166 -7.71 4.74 6.51
C LEU A 166 -9.13 4.87 7.05
N ILE A 167 -10.03 3.94 6.70
CA ILE A 167 -11.40 3.88 7.24
C ILE A 167 -11.37 3.49 8.72
N GLU A 168 -10.58 2.48 9.10
CA GLU A 168 -10.41 2.05 10.50
C GLU A 168 -9.89 3.19 11.38
N GLU A 169 -8.91 3.98 10.92
CA GLU A 169 -8.40 5.16 11.63
C GLU A 169 -9.47 6.26 11.78
N MET A 170 -10.27 6.50 10.73
CA MET A 170 -11.38 7.47 10.83
C MET A 170 -12.45 7.04 11.82
N ILE A 171 -12.77 5.75 11.90
CA ILE A 171 -13.73 5.20 12.87
C ILE A 171 -13.18 5.36 14.29
N ALA A 172 -11.92 5.00 14.52
CA ALA A 172 -11.26 5.12 15.81
C ALA A 172 -11.27 6.56 16.35
N LEU A 173 -11.06 7.56 15.46
CA LEU A 173 -11.15 8.98 15.84
C LEU A 173 -12.59 9.47 16.12
N GLN A 174 -13.63 8.80 15.59
CA GLN A 174 -15.01 9.15 15.88
C GLN A 174 -15.48 8.65 17.25
N GLU A 175 -14.86 7.56 17.72
CA GLU A 175 -15.22 6.91 18.98
C GLU A 175 -14.41 7.44 20.18
N SER A 176 -13.38 8.25 19.94
CA SER A 176 -12.51 8.85 20.97
C SER A 176 -13.03 10.20 21.46
#